data_5d0c1b40f934d35aabb60cf5a36867f3
#
_entry.id   5d0c1b40f934d35aabb60cf5a36867f3
#
_cell.length_a   1.000
_cell.length_b   1.000
_cell.length_c   1.000
_cell.angle_alpha   90.00
_cell.angle_beta   90.00
_cell.angle_gamma   90.00
#
_symmetry.space_group_name_H-M   'P 1'
#
loop_
_entity.id
_entity.type
_entity.pdbx_description
1 polymer ?
#
loop_
_entity_poly.entity_id
_entity_poly.type
_entity_poly.pdbx_seq_one_letter_code
_entity_poly.pdbx_strand_id
1 'polypeptide(L)'
;MAWSNVGNLKGPKGDVGETSDSIPQGAIVLAYNASPTYKALQKSDEWIESGNFTIGINKPAYDTSGNPTLNGTSSGQRRLVLFAKAYTETVDVFIGDSTTAIWDTAPVDKNWTTLISNADGVENVNVAVVGAGFQNAADEKHAFPDQVTTAIGKTQGRTVRRVFLVGIWNDEPYIRSDFDTEKSVITKTAIMIKSAWPGAQLIYIPEIAPQTPYSKDQVKNFSQIIDQVYTLFEENGFNIPHDWFDWLPDGETNGYMHDNIHPNAKGMNVAAHKIREWVNTLSGPRIDGEIPAWSE
;
A
#
# COMPACT_ATOMS: atom_id res chain seq x y z
N MET A 1 -8.44 -4.49 -26.79
CA MET A 1 -8.03 -3.26 -26.07
C MET A 1 -7.73 -2.21 -27.11
N ALA A 2 -8.50 -1.14 -27.15
CA ALA A 2 -8.29 -0.03 -28.06
C ALA A 2 -7.22 0.89 -27.47
N TRP A 3 -6.19 1.18 -28.21
CA TRP A 3 -5.17 2.15 -27.86
C TRP A 3 -5.79 3.54 -27.97
N SER A 4 -5.93 4.26 -26.85
CA SER A 4 -6.26 5.67 -26.90
C SER A 4 -4.99 6.46 -27.22
N ASN A 5 -5.13 7.43 -28.13
CA ASN A 5 -4.04 8.29 -28.55
C ASN A 5 -3.63 9.22 -27.40
N VAL A 6 -2.58 8.85 -26.68
CA VAL A 6 -2.00 9.66 -25.59
C VAL A 6 -1.04 10.68 -26.18
N GLY A 7 -1.57 11.74 -26.78
CA GLY A 7 -0.82 12.94 -27.11
C GLY A 7 0.25 12.76 -28.21
N ASN A 8 0.50 13.84 -28.91
CA ASN A 8 1.61 13.94 -29.87
C ASN A 8 2.94 13.82 -29.10
N LEU A 9 3.58 12.65 -29.18
CA LEU A 9 5.00 12.56 -28.90
C LEU A 9 5.70 13.38 -29.98
N LYS A 10 5.93 14.68 -29.72
CA LYS A 10 6.84 15.46 -30.53
C LYS A 10 8.17 14.74 -30.47
N GLY A 11 8.60 14.15 -31.57
CA GLY A 11 9.95 13.66 -31.73
C GLY A 11 10.92 14.79 -31.45
N PRO A 12 12.08 14.51 -30.88
CA PRO A 12 13.00 15.54 -30.43
C PRO A 12 13.55 16.31 -31.60
N LYS A 13 13.03 17.48 -31.86
CA LYS A 13 13.84 18.59 -32.33
C LYS A 13 14.47 19.15 -31.06
N GLY A 14 15.74 18.90 -30.88
CA GLY A 14 16.73 19.41 -29.96
C GLY A 14 16.47 20.64 -29.09
N ASP A 15 15.31 20.82 -28.56
CA ASP A 15 15.09 21.73 -27.47
C ASP A 15 15.42 21.00 -26.17
N VAL A 16 16.14 21.68 -25.32
CA VAL A 16 16.45 21.25 -23.97
C VAL A 16 15.15 20.76 -23.36
N GLY A 17 15.04 19.44 -23.23
CA GLY A 17 13.86 18.82 -22.66
C GLY A 17 13.56 19.45 -21.30
N GLU A 18 12.29 19.53 -20.98
CA GLU A 18 11.84 19.89 -19.64
C GLU A 18 12.76 19.22 -18.61
N THR A 19 13.13 19.95 -17.58
CA THR A 19 13.97 19.42 -16.51
C THR A 19 13.29 18.19 -15.91
N SER A 20 14.05 17.27 -15.35
CA SER A 20 13.55 16.03 -14.74
C SER A 20 12.38 16.26 -13.77
N ASP A 21 12.30 17.47 -13.20
CA ASP A 21 11.28 17.88 -12.23
C ASP A 21 9.89 18.09 -12.84
N SER A 22 9.78 18.23 -14.16
CA SER A 22 8.50 18.40 -14.85
C SER A 22 7.89 17.07 -15.34
N ILE A 23 8.64 15.97 -15.29
CA ILE A 23 8.14 14.66 -15.70
C ILE A 23 7.49 13.99 -14.48
N PRO A 24 6.16 13.69 -14.54
CA PRO A 24 5.48 13.05 -13.41
C PRO A 24 6.17 11.75 -12.99
N GLN A 25 6.16 11.51 -11.71
CA GLN A 25 6.56 10.19 -11.19
C GLN A 25 5.67 9.12 -11.83
N GLY A 26 6.23 7.94 -12.11
CA GLY A 26 5.56 6.85 -12.83
C GLY A 26 5.46 7.04 -14.34
N ALA A 27 5.98 8.13 -14.88
CA ALA A 27 6.09 8.29 -16.32
C ALA A 27 6.98 7.20 -16.91
N ILE A 28 6.55 6.66 -18.03
CA ILE A 28 7.33 5.67 -18.79
C ILE A 28 7.92 6.37 -20.01
N VAL A 29 9.23 6.28 -20.15
CA VAL A 29 9.94 6.78 -21.32
C VAL A 29 10.48 5.63 -22.14
N LEU A 30 10.20 5.67 -23.43
CA LEU A 30 10.77 4.74 -24.42
C LEU A 30 11.98 5.40 -25.07
N ALA A 31 13.14 4.81 -24.94
CA ALA A 31 14.36 5.31 -25.58
C ALA A 31 15.02 4.22 -26.42
N TYR A 32 15.49 4.60 -27.61
CA TYR A 32 16.31 3.70 -28.41
C TYR A 32 17.66 3.51 -27.74
N ASN A 33 18.15 2.27 -27.65
CA ASN A 33 19.50 2.00 -27.20
C ASN A 33 20.51 2.84 -28.01
N ALA A 34 21.49 3.38 -27.31
CA ALA A 34 22.50 4.29 -27.87
C ALA A 34 22.00 5.70 -28.26
N SER A 35 20.75 6.06 -28.10
CA SER A 35 20.30 7.45 -28.26
C SER A 35 20.87 8.33 -27.13
N PRO A 36 20.99 9.65 -27.34
CA PRO A 36 21.35 10.57 -26.26
C PRO A 36 20.41 10.45 -25.05
N THR A 37 19.12 10.31 -25.28
CA THR A 37 18.10 10.11 -24.23
C THR A 37 18.35 8.81 -23.45
N TYR A 38 18.62 7.70 -24.12
CA TYR A 38 18.95 6.43 -23.47
C TYR A 38 20.16 6.59 -22.55
N LYS A 39 21.25 7.20 -23.06
CA LYS A 39 22.46 7.39 -22.26
C LYS A 39 22.26 8.32 -21.08
N ALA A 40 21.41 9.32 -21.20
CA ALA A 40 21.04 10.21 -20.10
C ALA A 40 20.24 9.46 -19.04
N LEU A 41 19.20 8.73 -19.43
CA LEU A 41 18.37 7.95 -18.52
C LEU A 41 19.16 6.82 -17.82
N GLN A 42 20.07 6.14 -18.54
CA GLN A 42 20.90 5.09 -17.96
C GLN A 42 21.88 5.58 -16.89
N LYS A 43 22.23 6.85 -16.90
CA LYS A 43 23.13 7.49 -15.92
C LYS A 43 22.39 8.15 -14.76
N SER A 44 21.08 8.20 -14.82
CA SER A 44 20.25 8.84 -13.81
C SER A 44 19.80 7.82 -12.79
N ASP A 45 20.00 8.10 -11.52
CA ASP A 45 19.48 7.26 -10.40
C ASP A 45 17.95 7.34 -10.28
N GLU A 46 17.32 8.30 -10.98
CA GLU A 46 15.86 8.47 -10.97
C GLU A 46 15.13 7.54 -11.95
N TRP A 47 15.83 6.88 -12.86
CA TRP A 47 15.24 6.05 -13.90
C TRP A 47 15.73 4.61 -13.85
N ILE A 48 14.79 3.69 -13.87
CA ILE A 48 15.07 2.24 -13.83
C ILE A 48 14.71 1.63 -15.19
N GLU A 49 15.61 0.86 -15.77
CA GLU A 49 15.31 0.05 -16.95
C GLU A 49 14.33 -1.06 -16.54
N SER A 50 13.06 -0.92 -16.91
CA SER A 50 11.97 -1.82 -16.53
C SER A 50 11.61 -2.87 -17.58
N GLY A 51 12.15 -2.73 -18.78
CA GLY A 51 11.93 -3.69 -19.85
C GLY A 51 12.63 -3.29 -21.15
N ASN A 52 12.67 -4.20 -22.09
CA ASN A 52 13.17 -3.92 -23.42
C ASN A 52 12.40 -4.71 -24.49
N PHE A 53 12.30 -4.11 -25.67
CA PHE A 53 11.69 -4.71 -26.84
C PHE A 53 12.65 -4.58 -28.04
N THR A 54 12.72 -5.61 -28.84
CA THR A 54 13.36 -5.49 -30.14
C THR A 54 12.31 -5.16 -31.19
N ILE A 55 12.39 -3.98 -31.75
CA ILE A 55 11.51 -3.57 -32.86
C ILE A 55 12.28 -3.67 -34.15
N GLY A 56 11.74 -4.42 -35.08
CA GLY A 56 12.17 -4.32 -36.48
C GLY A 56 11.65 -2.99 -37.04
N ILE A 57 12.51 -2.00 -37.20
CA ILE A 57 12.12 -0.76 -37.86
C ILE A 57 12.49 -0.90 -39.33
N ASN A 58 11.49 -1.10 -40.14
CA ASN A 58 11.63 -0.80 -41.57
C ASN A 58 11.67 0.74 -41.66
N LYS A 59 12.80 1.27 -42.10
CA LYS A 59 12.88 2.69 -42.40
C LYS A 59 11.85 2.94 -43.51
N PRO A 60 10.88 3.83 -43.34
CA PRO A 60 9.93 4.11 -44.39
C PRO A 60 10.70 4.58 -45.59
N ALA A 61 10.54 3.88 -46.73
CA ALA A 61 10.95 4.42 -48.01
C ALA A 61 9.91 5.46 -48.41
N TYR A 62 10.31 6.52 -49.01
CA TYR A 62 9.41 7.53 -49.53
C TYR A 62 9.34 7.34 -51.07
N ASP A 63 8.13 7.46 -51.61
CA ASP A 63 7.96 7.53 -53.07
C ASP A 63 8.50 8.87 -53.62
N THR A 64 8.49 9.01 -54.93
CA THR A 64 8.97 10.22 -55.58
C THR A 64 8.15 11.46 -55.28
N SER A 65 7.00 11.30 -54.63
CA SER A 65 6.11 12.38 -54.15
C SER A 65 6.30 12.67 -52.69
N GLY A 66 7.20 11.98 -51.98
CA GLY A 66 7.50 12.19 -50.57
C GLY A 66 6.53 11.47 -49.62
N ASN A 67 5.68 10.56 -50.10
CA ASN A 67 4.78 9.79 -49.24
C ASN A 67 5.50 8.56 -48.68
N PRO A 68 5.30 8.20 -47.40
CA PRO A 68 5.90 7.03 -46.82
C PRO A 68 5.35 5.76 -47.49
N THR A 69 6.28 4.90 -48.00
CA THR A 69 5.97 3.56 -48.52
C THR A 69 6.40 2.48 -47.53
N LEU A 70 5.61 1.42 -47.41
CA LEU A 70 5.85 0.32 -46.47
C LEU A 70 6.99 -0.63 -46.91
N ASN A 71 7.67 -0.37 -48.03
CA ASN A 71 8.65 -1.27 -48.66
C ASN A 71 10.11 -0.85 -48.46
N GLY A 72 10.46 -0.23 -47.40
CA GLY A 72 11.85 0.11 -47.09
C GLY A 72 12.67 -1.11 -46.66
N THR A 73 13.68 -1.47 -47.45
CA THR A 73 14.61 -2.59 -47.19
C THR A 73 15.80 -2.20 -46.32
N SER A 74 15.64 -1.51 -45.25
CA SER A 74 16.74 -1.37 -44.29
C SER A 74 16.45 -2.16 -43.02
N SER A 75 17.05 -3.33 -42.94
CA SER A 75 17.06 -4.20 -41.77
C SER A 75 17.89 -3.59 -40.64
N GLY A 76 17.30 -2.71 -39.86
CA GLY A 76 17.86 -2.27 -38.60
C GLY A 76 16.99 -2.75 -37.47
N GLN A 77 17.46 -3.70 -36.68
CA GLN A 77 16.84 -3.97 -35.38
C GLN A 77 17.28 -2.89 -34.42
N ARG A 78 16.32 -2.16 -33.87
CA ARG A 78 16.58 -1.22 -32.77
C ARG A 78 15.92 -1.76 -31.50
N ARG A 79 16.73 -1.84 -30.46
CA ARG A 79 16.26 -2.18 -29.14
C ARG A 79 15.62 -0.91 -28.51
N LEU A 80 14.36 -0.98 -28.23
CA LEU A 80 13.63 0.00 -27.44
C LEU A 80 13.73 -0.40 -25.98
N VAL A 81 14.20 0.50 -25.16
CA VAL A 81 14.31 0.27 -23.73
C VAL A 81 13.26 1.12 -23.01
N LEU A 82 12.54 0.48 -22.14
CA LEU A 82 11.57 1.10 -21.25
C LEU A 82 12.30 1.58 -20.00
N PHE A 83 12.21 2.85 -19.73
CA PHE A 83 12.62 3.42 -18.45
C PHE A 83 11.38 3.85 -17.69
N ALA A 84 11.26 3.40 -16.46
CA ALA A 84 10.30 3.92 -15.52
C ALA A 84 11.03 4.90 -14.58
N LYS A 85 10.46 6.06 -14.33
CA LYS A 85 10.99 6.97 -13.31
C LYS A 85 10.91 6.26 -11.96
N ALA A 86 12.06 6.10 -11.31
CA ALA A 86 12.10 5.50 -9.98
C ALA A 86 11.28 6.37 -9.03
N TYR A 87 10.38 5.72 -8.29
CA TYR A 87 9.72 6.40 -7.19
C TYR A 87 10.70 6.51 -6.04
N THR A 88 11.02 7.72 -5.68
CA THR A 88 11.84 8.02 -4.50
C THR A 88 11.01 7.99 -3.23
N GLU A 89 9.68 8.08 -3.35
CA GLU A 89 8.80 8.09 -2.20
C GLU A 89 8.45 6.67 -1.76
N THR A 90 8.92 6.37 -0.58
CA THR A 90 8.55 5.15 0.13
C THR A 90 7.33 5.43 1.00
N VAL A 91 6.36 4.54 0.99
CA VAL A 91 5.11 4.70 1.73
C VAL A 91 4.80 3.48 2.57
N ASP A 92 4.06 3.70 3.66
CA ASP A 92 3.35 2.66 4.39
C ASP A 92 1.84 2.78 4.10
N VAL A 93 1.19 1.64 3.90
CA VAL A 93 -0.24 1.55 3.62
C VAL A 93 -0.96 1.07 4.86
N PHE A 94 -2.06 1.74 5.21
CA PHE A 94 -2.91 1.40 6.35
C PHE A 94 -4.34 1.17 5.87
N ILE A 95 -4.81 -0.05 6.04
CA ILE A 95 -6.14 -0.54 5.72
C ILE A 95 -6.78 -0.94 7.04
N GLY A 96 -8.00 -0.59 7.29
CA GLY A 96 -8.63 -0.96 8.57
C GLY A 96 -9.95 -0.27 8.83
N ASP A 97 -10.35 -0.35 10.09
CA ASP A 97 -11.59 0.20 10.62
C ASP A 97 -11.38 1.50 11.41
N SER A 98 -12.28 1.77 12.36
CA SER A 98 -12.27 2.98 13.21
C SER A 98 -11.04 3.11 14.09
N THR A 99 -10.36 2.02 14.43
CA THR A 99 -9.15 2.05 15.27
C THR A 99 -7.90 2.45 14.48
N THR A 100 -8.00 2.42 13.16
CA THR A 100 -6.95 2.79 12.20
C THR A 100 -7.27 4.10 11.49
N ALA A 101 -8.55 4.39 11.27
CA ALA A 101 -9.00 5.61 10.60
C ALA A 101 -8.61 6.87 11.39
N ILE A 102 -8.41 7.97 10.68
CA ILE A 102 -8.16 9.27 11.29
C ILE A 102 -9.50 9.99 11.45
N TRP A 103 -9.97 10.10 12.69
CA TRP A 103 -11.25 10.73 13.04
C TRP A 103 -11.23 11.27 14.49
N ASP A 104 -12.38 11.57 15.10
CA ASP A 104 -12.52 12.33 16.35
C ASP A 104 -11.85 11.74 17.61
N THR A 105 -11.40 10.50 17.59
CA THR A 105 -10.75 9.84 18.74
C THR A 105 -9.38 10.39 19.08
N ALA A 106 -8.66 10.87 18.07
CA ALA A 106 -7.35 11.49 18.24
C ALA A 106 -7.07 12.50 17.11
N PRO A 107 -6.36 13.61 17.38
CA PRO A 107 -5.83 14.47 16.34
C PRO A 107 -4.98 13.69 15.32
N VAL A 108 -4.93 14.15 14.09
CA VAL A 108 -4.22 13.44 12.99
C VAL A 108 -2.76 13.14 13.32
N ASP A 109 -2.06 14.08 13.96
CA ASP A 109 -0.65 13.94 14.38
C ASP A 109 -0.45 13.02 15.58
N LYS A 110 -1.53 12.58 16.23
CA LYS A 110 -1.56 11.66 17.37
C LYS A 110 -2.14 10.28 17.02
N ASN A 111 -2.65 10.11 15.80
CA ASN A 111 -3.05 8.78 15.34
C ASN A 111 -1.83 7.87 15.21
N TRP A 112 -1.96 6.61 15.63
CA TRP A 112 -0.85 5.64 15.63
C TRP A 112 -0.22 5.46 14.25
N THR A 113 -1.00 5.51 13.18
CA THR A 113 -0.50 5.37 11.79
C THR A 113 0.41 6.53 11.41
N THR A 114 0.03 7.75 11.81
CA THR A 114 0.82 8.96 11.60
C THR A 114 2.10 8.94 12.45
N LEU A 115 2.00 8.50 13.70
CA LEU A 115 3.16 8.40 14.60
C LEU A 115 4.21 7.44 14.04
N ILE A 116 3.80 6.28 13.54
CA ILE A 116 4.70 5.30 12.93
C ILE A 116 5.33 5.86 11.65
N SER A 117 4.54 6.40 10.76
CA SER A 117 5.04 6.93 9.48
C SER A 117 6.01 8.09 9.68
N ASN A 118 5.73 8.98 10.63
CA ASN A 118 6.63 10.09 10.97
C ASN A 118 7.94 9.60 11.58
N ALA A 119 7.87 8.62 12.50
CA ALA A 119 9.07 8.04 13.09
C ALA A 119 9.99 7.40 12.04
N ASP A 120 9.44 6.95 10.95
CA ASP A 120 10.17 6.25 9.90
C ASP A 120 10.48 7.16 8.69
N GLY A 121 9.98 8.39 8.69
CA GLY A 121 10.18 9.34 7.61
C GLY A 121 9.55 8.88 6.27
N VAL A 122 8.48 8.11 6.33
CA VAL A 122 7.74 7.62 5.15
C VAL A 122 6.36 8.28 5.08
N GLU A 123 5.78 8.32 3.88
CA GLU A 123 4.43 8.85 3.74
C GLU A 123 3.38 7.86 4.26
N ASN A 124 2.38 8.39 4.94
CA ASN A 124 1.23 7.66 5.46
C ASN A 124 0.11 7.60 4.40
N VAL A 125 -0.11 6.42 3.82
CA VAL A 125 -1.26 6.17 2.93
C VAL A 125 -2.34 5.44 3.73
N ASN A 126 -3.08 6.18 4.54
CA ASN A 126 -4.20 5.65 5.30
C ASN A 126 -5.49 5.70 4.47
N VAL A 127 -6.12 4.53 4.30
CA VAL A 127 -7.40 4.33 3.61
C VAL A 127 -8.45 3.70 4.51
N ALA A 128 -8.17 3.59 5.80
CA ALA A 128 -9.08 3.01 6.77
C ALA A 128 -10.37 3.83 6.91
N VAL A 129 -11.48 3.15 7.17
CA VAL A 129 -12.81 3.76 7.27
C VAL A 129 -13.50 3.25 8.54
N VAL A 130 -14.10 4.19 9.27
CA VAL A 130 -14.86 3.90 10.49
C VAL A 130 -15.97 2.89 10.20
N GLY A 131 -16.07 1.83 11.01
CA GLY A 131 -17.08 0.78 10.88
C GLY A 131 -16.81 -0.26 9.78
N ALA A 132 -15.73 -0.15 9.02
CA ALA A 132 -15.40 -1.10 7.97
C ALA A 132 -14.92 -2.45 8.53
N GLY A 133 -15.06 -3.48 7.72
CA GLY A 133 -14.60 -4.84 7.96
C GLY A 133 -14.33 -5.55 6.63
N PHE A 134 -14.18 -6.87 6.65
CA PHE A 134 -14.00 -7.65 5.43
C PHE A 134 -15.28 -7.73 4.60
N GLN A 135 -16.42 -8.01 5.22
CA GLN A 135 -17.74 -7.97 4.61
C GLN A 135 -18.53 -6.71 5.00
N ASN A 136 -18.26 -6.15 6.19
CA ASN A 136 -18.91 -4.93 6.61
C ASN A 136 -18.37 -3.73 5.83
N ALA A 137 -19.19 -3.20 4.94
CA ALA A 137 -18.80 -2.09 4.07
C ALA A 137 -18.86 -0.73 4.77
N ALA A 138 -19.38 -0.63 6.01
CA ALA A 138 -19.73 0.62 6.71
C ALA A 138 -20.70 1.50 5.88
N ASP A 139 -20.43 1.62 4.60
CA ASP A 139 -21.29 2.08 3.53
C ASP A 139 -20.95 1.30 2.24
N GLU A 140 -21.59 1.62 1.11
CA GLU A 140 -21.57 0.79 -0.10
C GLU A 140 -20.19 0.46 -0.72
N LYS A 141 -19.06 1.01 -0.24
CA LYS A 141 -17.75 0.89 -0.92
C LYS A 141 -16.52 0.94 -0.01
N HIS A 142 -16.66 0.60 1.26
CA HIS A 142 -15.56 0.78 2.20
C HIS A 142 -15.13 -0.49 2.93
N ALA A 143 -15.60 -1.67 2.51
CA ALA A 143 -15.05 -2.94 3.00
C ALA A 143 -13.55 -3.04 2.72
N PHE A 144 -12.81 -3.85 3.49
CA PHE A 144 -11.37 -3.95 3.33
C PHE A 144 -10.92 -4.28 1.89
N PRO A 145 -11.59 -5.14 1.10
CA PRO A 145 -11.25 -5.31 -0.32
C PRO A 145 -11.34 -4.02 -1.16
N ASP A 146 -12.30 -3.14 -0.85
CA ASP A 146 -12.45 -1.86 -1.53
C ASP A 146 -11.36 -0.87 -1.11
N GLN A 147 -10.99 -0.89 0.17
CA GLN A 147 -9.86 -0.13 0.69
C GLN A 147 -8.54 -0.57 0.03
N VAL A 148 -8.32 -1.88 -0.17
CA VAL A 148 -7.17 -2.39 -0.94
C VAL A 148 -7.16 -1.79 -2.34
N THR A 149 -8.29 -1.79 -3.03
CA THR A 149 -8.41 -1.20 -4.37
C THR A 149 -8.08 0.29 -4.36
N THR A 150 -8.57 1.02 -3.36
CA THR A 150 -8.27 2.44 -3.16
C THR A 150 -6.79 2.69 -2.90
N ALA A 151 -6.16 1.86 -2.04
CA ALA A 151 -4.75 1.95 -1.72
C ALA A 151 -3.87 1.66 -2.95
N ILE A 152 -4.22 0.67 -3.77
CA ILE A 152 -3.53 0.39 -5.05
C ILE A 152 -3.52 1.65 -5.92
N GLY A 153 -4.66 2.33 -6.04
CA GLY A 153 -4.75 3.58 -6.82
C GLY A 153 -3.85 4.69 -6.26
N LYS A 154 -3.79 4.85 -4.93
CA LYS A 154 -2.99 5.88 -4.26
C LYS A 154 -1.49 5.56 -4.26
N THR A 155 -1.11 4.29 -4.32
CA THR A 155 0.29 3.85 -4.29
C THR A 155 0.84 3.52 -5.67
N GLN A 156 0.08 3.79 -6.73
CA GLN A 156 0.48 3.48 -8.09
C GLN A 156 1.85 4.08 -8.40
N GLY A 157 2.80 3.21 -8.66
CA GLY A 157 4.19 3.52 -8.97
C GLY A 157 5.04 4.01 -7.80
N ARG A 158 4.63 3.84 -6.56
CA ARG A 158 5.40 4.13 -5.34
C ARG A 158 5.97 2.85 -4.76
N THR A 159 7.00 2.94 -3.94
CA THR A 159 7.53 1.80 -3.21
C THR A 159 6.76 1.64 -1.90
N VAL A 160 5.94 0.60 -1.80
CA VAL A 160 5.27 0.26 -0.55
C VAL A 160 6.20 -0.60 0.30
N ARG A 161 6.56 -0.11 1.47
CA ARG A 161 7.44 -0.80 2.43
C ARG A 161 6.68 -1.79 3.28
N ARG A 162 5.56 -1.32 3.83
CA ARG A 162 4.69 -2.10 4.72
C ARG A 162 3.24 -1.89 4.37
N VAL A 163 2.47 -2.94 4.58
CA VAL A 163 1.00 -2.89 4.54
C VAL A 163 0.49 -3.37 5.89
N PHE A 164 -0.20 -2.50 6.59
CA PHE A 164 -0.93 -2.82 7.81
C PHE A 164 -2.40 -3.03 7.46
N LEU A 165 -2.92 -4.20 7.78
CA LEU A 165 -4.34 -4.51 7.75
C LEU A 165 -4.80 -4.72 9.18
N VAL A 166 -5.74 -3.90 9.63
CA VAL A 166 -6.14 -3.85 11.04
C VAL A 166 -7.65 -3.92 11.19
N GLY A 167 -8.13 -4.84 12.00
CA GLY A 167 -9.54 -4.99 12.35
C GLY A 167 -10.13 -6.35 11.99
N ILE A 168 -11.16 -6.71 12.72
CA ILE A 168 -12.00 -7.89 12.49
C ILE A 168 -13.38 -7.76 13.19
N TRP A 169 -13.49 -6.89 14.20
CA TRP A 169 -14.66 -6.86 15.07
C TRP A 169 -15.95 -6.45 14.37
N ASN A 170 -15.86 -5.60 13.36
CA ASN A 170 -17.04 -5.19 12.59
C ASN A 170 -17.64 -6.32 11.77
N ASP A 171 -16.91 -7.41 11.59
CA ASP A 171 -17.38 -8.63 10.92
C ASP A 171 -17.92 -9.69 11.88
N GLU A 172 -17.95 -9.44 13.20
CA GLU A 172 -18.43 -10.39 14.18
C GLU A 172 -19.81 -10.99 13.82
N PRO A 173 -20.81 -10.22 13.36
CA PRO A 173 -22.09 -10.78 12.94
C PRO A 173 -21.97 -11.74 11.74
N TYR A 174 -21.10 -11.46 10.78
CA TYR A 174 -20.86 -12.30 9.60
C TYR A 174 -20.11 -13.57 9.99
N ILE A 175 -19.08 -13.43 10.81
CA ILE A 175 -18.30 -14.54 11.36
C ILE A 175 -19.20 -15.53 12.10
N ARG A 176 -20.15 -15.05 12.90
CA ARG A 176 -21.08 -15.92 13.64
C ARG A 176 -22.14 -16.56 12.77
N SER A 177 -22.56 -15.90 11.70
CA SER A 177 -23.64 -16.40 10.83
C SER A 177 -23.13 -17.35 9.74
N ASP A 178 -21.99 -17.02 9.12
CA ASP A 178 -21.42 -17.80 8.00
C ASP A 178 -19.91 -17.57 7.90
N PHE A 179 -19.15 -18.29 8.71
CA PHE A 179 -17.70 -18.17 8.73
C PHE A 179 -17.03 -18.64 7.43
N ASP A 180 -17.63 -19.55 6.68
CA ASP A 180 -17.03 -20.03 5.42
C ASP A 180 -17.04 -18.93 4.36
N THR A 181 -18.11 -18.16 4.28
CA THR A 181 -18.16 -16.96 3.41
C THR A 181 -17.15 -15.92 3.88
N GLU A 182 -17.10 -15.62 5.18
CA GLU A 182 -16.14 -14.67 5.74
C GLU A 182 -14.70 -15.08 5.46
N LYS A 183 -14.36 -16.34 5.71
CA LYS A 183 -13.07 -16.95 5.38
C LYS A 183 -12.68 -16.73 3.91
N SER A 184 -13.63 -16.87 3.00
CA SER A 184 -13.41 -16.63 1.56
C SER A 184 -13.03 -15.17 1.28
N VAL A 185 -13.71 -14.21 1.92
CA VAL A 185 -13.42 -12.77 1.75
C VAL A 185 -12.06 -12.41 2.37
N ILE A 186 -11.76 -12.91 3.57
CA ILE A 186 -10.46 -12.73 4.23
C ILE A 186 -9.33 -13.23 3.33
N THR A 187 -9.45 -14.48 2.85
CA THR A 187 -8.44 -15.09 1.96
C THR A 187 -8.25 -14.28 0.68
N LYS A 188 -9.33 -13.86 0.05
CA LYS A 188 -9.30 -13.03 -1.15
C LYS A 188 -8.59 -11.69 -0.88
N THR A 189 -8.89 -11.05 0.24
CA THR A 189 -8.26 -9.77 0.64
C THR A 189 -6.76 -9.94 0.85
N ALA A 190 -6.34 -10.99 1.55
CA ALA A 190 -4.93 -11.30 1.77
C ALA A 190 -4.18 -11.51 0.44
N ILE A 191 -4.78 -12.27 -0.49
CA ILE A 191 -4.22 -12.50 -1.83
C ILE A 191 -4.14 -11.19 -2.63
N MET A 192 -5.16 -10.33 -2.56
CA MET A 192 -5.15 -9.02 -3.23
C MET A 192 -3.98 -8.16 -2.74
N ILE A 193 -3.79 -8.06 -1.43
CA ILE A 193 -2.68 -7.30 -0.81
C ILE A 193 -1.32 -7.85 -1.25
N LYS A 194 -1.12 -9.16 -1.09
CA LYS A 194 0.12 -9.83 -1.49
C LYS A 194 0.46 -9.65 -2.98
N SER A 195 -0.57 -9.69 -3.83
CA SER A 195 -0.41 -9.52 -5.28
C SER A 195 -0.13 -8.07 -5.67
N ALA A 196 -0.72 -7.12 -4.96
CA ALA A 196 -0.51 -5.69 -5.22
C ALA A 196 0.91 -5.23 -4.81
N TRP A 197 1.42 -5.74 -3.69
CA TRP A 197 2.70 -5.31 -3.12
C TRP A 197 3.58 -6.50 -2.71
N PRO A 198 4.07 -7.29 -3.67
CA PRO A 198 4.79 -8.55 -3.39
C PRO A 198 6.12 -8.36 -2.65
N GLY A 199 6.67 -7.13 -2.64
CA GLY A 199 7.91 -6.79 -1.92
C GLY A 199 7.68 -6.13 -0.57
N ALA A 200 6.45 -5.85 -0.19
CA ALA A 200 6.13 -5.20 1.07
C ALA A 200 6.16 -6.19 2.24
N GLN A 201 6.50 -5.69 3.42
CA GLN A 201 6.26 -6.41 4.67
C GLN A 201 4.77 -6.36 4.98
N LEU A 202 4.11 -7.51 5.01
CA LEU A 202 2.69 -7.64 5.26
C LEU A 202 2.44 -7.87 6.75
N ILE A 203 1.54 -7.08 7.34
CA ILE A 203 1.22 -7.07 8.76
C ILE A 203 -0.30 -7.13 8.92
N TYR A 204 -0.77 -8.08 9.70
CA TYR A 204 -2.16 -8.14 10.12
C TYR A 204 -2.26 -8.00 11.65
N ILE A 205 -3.07 -7.05 12.11
CA ILE A 205 -3.35 -6.84 13.52
C ILE A 205 -4.87 -6.96 13.70
N PRO A 206 -5.36 -7.94 14.47
CA PRO A 206 -6.80 -8.15 14.61
C PRO A 206 -7.53 -6.96 15.20
N GLU A 207 -6.86 -6.23 16.11
CA GLU A 207 -7.38 -5.02 16.73
C GLU A 207 -6.25 -4.25 17.42
N ILE A 208 -6.45 -2.95 17.64
CA ILE A 208 -5.48 -2.10 18.37
C ILE A 208 -5.79 -2.05 19.87
N ALA A 209 -7.05 -2.22 20.25
CA ALA A 209 -7.47 -2.14 21.63
C ALA A 209 -8.42 -3.29 22.00
N PRO A 210 -8.29 -3.85 23.21
CA PRO A 210 -9.28 -4.81 23.69
C PRO A 210 -10.61 -4.11 23.84
N GLN A 211 -11.63 -4.62 23.17
CA GLN A 211 -12.99 -4.07 23.27
C GLN A 211 -13.65 -4.50 24.57
N THR A 212 -13.99 -3.55 25.41
CA THR A 212 -14.57 -3.79 26.73
C THR A 212 -16.02 -4.30 26.80
N PRO A 213 -16.90 -4.19 25.79
CA PRO A 213 -18.19 -4.85 25.91
C PRO A 213 -18.10 -6.36 25.79
N TYR A 214 -16.99 -6.87 25.28
CA TYR A 214 -16.80 -8.31 25.21
C TYR A 214 -16.10 -8.80 26.48
N SER A 215 -16.86 -9.53 27.30
CA SER A 215 -16.27 -10.23 28.44
C SER A 215 -15.11 -11.12 27.99
N LYS A 216 -14.14 -11.41 28.87
CA LYS A 216 -13.05 -12.36 28.59
C LYS A 216 -13.55 -13.69 28.04
N ASP A 217 -14.78 -14.09 28.41
CA ASP A 217 -15.43 -15.30 27.91
C ASP A 217 -15.91 -15.16 26.45
N GLN A 218 -16.38 -13.98 26.06
CA GLN A 218 -16.75 -13.69 24.65
C GLN A 218 -15.51 -13.66 23.76
N VAL A 219 -14.43 -13.05 24.24
CA VAL A 219 -13.13 -13.08 23.57
C VAL A 219 -12.60 -14.52 23.46
N LYS A 220 -12.78 -15.36 24.50
CA LYS A 220 -12.36 -16.75 24.48
C LYS A 220 -13.17 -17.59 23.47
N ASN A 221 -14.45 -17.33 23.31
CA ASN A 221 -15.27 -17.98 22.28
C ASN A 221 -14.91 -17.46 20.87
N PHE A 222 -14.42 -16.24 20.75
CA PHE A 222 -13.94 -15.66 19.53
C PHE A 222 -12.49 -16.09 19.21
N SER A 223 -11.71 -16.50 20.22
CA SER A 223 -10.30 -16.90 20.07
C SER A 223 -10.10 -18.04 19.10
N GLN A 224 -10.99 -19.03 19.09
CA GLN A 224 -10.89 -20.18 18.16
C GLN A 224 -11.09 -19.75 16.70
N ILE A 225 -11.87 -18.70 16.46
CA ILE A 225 -12.10 -18.13 15.15
C ILE A 225 -10.90 -17.25 14.76
N ILE A 226 -10.40 -16.47 15.71
CA ILE A 226 -9.19 -15.66 15.54
C ILE A 226 -8.01 -16.54 15.16
N ASP A 227 -7.81 -17.70 15.80
CA ASP A 227 -6.74 -18.64 15.46
C ASP A 227 -6.84 -19.13 14.00
N GLN A 228 -8.05 -19.35 13.50
CA GLN A 228 -8.26 -19.69 12.10
C GLN A 228 -7.94 -18.52 11.17
N VAL A 229 -8.32 -17.31 11.55
CA VAL A 229 -7.98 -16.07 10.80
C VAL A 229 -6.47 -15.84 10.78
N TYR A 230 -5.79 -16.08 11.88
CA TYR A 230 -4.31 -16.03 11.92
C TYR A 230 -3.70 -17.00 10.92
N THR A 231 -4.14 -18.25 10.95
CA THR A 231 -3.65 -19.26 10.00
C THR A 231 -3.81 -18.81 8.56
N LEU A 232 -4.96 -18.21 8.19
CA LEU A 232 -5.19 -17.70 6.83
C LEU A 232 -4.21 -16.61 6.42
N PHE A 233 -3.92 -15.69 7.32
CA PHE A 233 -2.98 -14.60 7.04
C PHE A 233 -1.54 -15.07 7.02
N GLU A 234 -1.13 -15.95 7.96
CA GLU A 234 0.22 -16.53 8.01
C GLU A 234 0.53 -17.34 6.75
N GLU A 235 -0.41 -18.17 6.26
CA GLU A 235 -0.30 -18.91 5.00
C GLU A 235 -0.13 -17.97 3.79
N ASN A 236 -0.60 -16.74 3.88
CA ASN A 236 -0.42 -15.71 2.87
C ASN A 236 0.80 -14.82 3.11
N GLY A 237 1.60 -15.09 4.14
CA GLY A 237 2.88 -14.41 4.40
C GLY A 237 2.76 -13.13 5.22
N PHE A 238 1.66 -12.95 5.95
CA PHE A 238 1.52 -11.86 6.92
C PHE A 238 2.21 -12.19 8.24
N ASN A 239 2.76 -11.17 8.85
CA ASN A 239 3.22 -11.22 10.24
C ASN A 239 2.07 -10.78 11.15
N ILE A 240 1.91 -11.46 12.29
CA ILE A 240 0.81 -11.22 13.23
C ILE A 240 1.38 -11.10 14.65
N PRO A 241 1.05 -10.04 15.41
CA PRO A 241 1.37 -9.97 16.83
C PRO A 241 0.34 -10.80 17.62
N HIS A 242 0.77 -11.90 18.19
CA HIS A 242 -0.12 -12.75 19.00
C HIS A 242 -0.42 -12.19 20.39
N ASP A 243 0.35 -11.16 20.82
CA ASP A 243 0.21 -10.46 22.08
C ASP A 243 -0.53 -9.10 21.98
N TRP A 244 -1.09 -8.79 20.83
CA TRP A 244 -1.77 -7.51 20.58
C TRP A 244 -2.82 -7.16 21.64
N PHE A 245 -3.46 -8.17 22.21
CA PHE A 245 -4.51 -8.03 23.20
C PHE A 245 -4.02 -7.40 24.53
N ASP A 246 -2.75 -7.55 24.83
CA ASP A 246 -2.11 -7.01 26.01
C ASP A 246 -1.45 -5.64 25.80
N TRP A 247 -1.57 -5.06 24.60
CA TRP A 247 -0.91 -3.79 24.28
C TRP A 247 -1.50 -2.59 25.01
N LEU A 248 -2.81 -2.58 25.17
CA LEU A 248 -3.49 -1.55 25.93
C LEU A 248 -4.11 -2.16 27.20
N PRO A 249 -4.04 -1.45 28.34
CA PRO A 249 -4.68 -1.91 29.56
C PRO A 249 -6.21 -2.01 29.39
N ASP A 250 -6.81 -3.04 30.01
CA ASP A 250 -8.25 -3.22 30.02
C ASP A 250 -8.99 -2.04 30.67
N GLY A 251 -10.07 -1.59 30.05
CA GLY A 251 -11.13 -0.80 30.68
C GLY A 251 -11.09 0.70 30.43
N GLU A 252 -12.26 1.30 30.48
CA GLU A 252 -12.53 2.73 30.29
C GLU A 252 -11.83 3.65 31.29
N THR A 253 -11.46 3.11 32.45
CA THR A 253 -11.00 3.89 33.61
C THR A 253 -9.52 4.22 33.61
N ASN A 254 -8.76 3.73 32.64
CA ASN A 254 -7.30 3.86 32.63
C ASN A 254 -6.78 5.07 31.83
N GLY A 255 -7.67 5.87 31.24
CA GLY A 255 -7.32 7.09 30.50
C GLY A 255 -6.71 6.86 29.12
N TYR A 256 -6.75 5.64 28.57
CA TYR A 256 -6.25 5.30 27.24
C TYR A 256 -7.35 5.23 26.17
N MET A 257 -8.61 5.24 26.59
CA MET A 257 -9.75 5.07 25.70
C MET A 257 -10.54 6.37 25.56
N HIS A 258 -11.07 6.61 24.36
CA HIS A 258 -12.01 7.68 24.05
C HIS A 258 -13.43 7.29 24.48
N ASP A 259 -13.77 6.05 24.22
CA ASP A 259 -15.01 5.37 24.61
C ASP A 259 -14.69 3.91 24.97
N ASN A 260 -15.69 3.03 24.96
CA ASN A 260 -15.51 1.62 25.31
C ASN A 260 -14.77 0.79 24.26
N ILE A 261 -14.49 1.36 23.08
CA ILE A 261 -14.00 0.62 21.91
C ILE A 261 -12.72 1.27 21.36
N HIS A 262 -12.70 2.60 21.32
CA HIS A 262 -11.70 3.33 20.56
C HIS A 262 -10.62 3.92 21.47
N PRO A 263 -9.34 3.70 21.15
CA PRO A 263 -8.26 4.39 21.84
C PRO A 263 -8.34 5.91 21.64
N ASN A 264 -8.09 6.67 22.69
CA ASN A 264 -7.83 8.10 22.58
C ASN A 264 -6.37 8.37 22.13
N ALA A 265 -5.99 9.64 22.03
CA ALA A 265 -4.63 10.00 21.58
C ALA A 265 -3.50 9.36 22.44
N LYS A 266 -3.71 9.18 23.74
CA LYS A 266 -2.77 8.48 24.63
C LYS A 266 -2.71 6.98 24.31
N GLY A 267 -3.86 6.35 24.10
CA GLY A 267 -3.94 4.94 23.69
C GLY A 267 -3.30 4.71 22.33
N MET A 268 -3.54 5.60 21.36
CA MET A 268 -2.91 5.58 20.05
C MET A 268 -1.37 5.67 20.13
N ASN A 269 -0.85 6.50 21.05
CA ASN A 269 0.58 6.61 21.27
C ASN A 269 1.17 5.30 21.83
N VAL A 270 0.51 4.68 22.81
CA VAL A 270 0.94 3.38 23.36
C VAL A 270 0.91 2.30 22.27
N ALA A 271 -0.15 2.23 21.48
CA ALA A 271 -0.26 1.30 20.37
C ALA A 271 0.88 1.47 19.36
N ALA A 272 1.19 2.72 19.00
CA ALA A 272 2.29 3.02 18.09
C ALA A 272 3.65 2.51 18.61
N HIS A 273 3.94 2.70 19.91
CA HIS A 273 5.14 2.18 20.55
C HIS A 273 5.18 0.64 20.50
N LYS A 274 4.07 -0.02 20.84
CA LYS A 274 3.98 -1.48 20.84
C LYS A 274 4.16 -2.06 19.43
N ILE A 275 3.51 -1.48 18.44
CA ILE A 275 3.65 -1.87 17.03
C ILE A 275 5.10 -1.69 16.59
N ARG A 276 5.73 -0.55 16.92
CA ARG A 276 7.14 -0.30 16.59
C ARG A 276 8.07 -1.33 17.23
N GLU A 277 7.92 -1.58 18.54
CA GLU A 277 8.70 -2.58 19.27
C GLU A 277 8.58 -3.95 18.60
N TRP A 278 7.36 -4.38 18.32
CA TRP A 278 7.08 -5.67 17.69
C TRP A 278 7.59 -5.76 16.25
N VAL A 279 7.30 -4.76 15.39
CA VAL A 279 7.79 -4.74 13.99
C VAL A 279 9.31 -4.85 13.96
N ASN A 280 10.00 -4.23 14.91
CA ASN A 280 11.45 -4.27 15.00
C ASN A 280 12.02 -5.64 15.44
N THR A 281 11.18 -6.57 15.86
CA THR A 281 11.58 -7.99 16.08
C THR A 281 11.50 -8.83 14.81
N LEU A 282 10.77 -8.36 13.80
CA LEU A 282 10.56 -9.08 12.55
C LEU A 282 11.77 -8.94 11.61
N SER A 283 11.87 -9.88 10.67
CA SER A 283 12.73 -9.71 9.50
C SER A 283 12.05 -8.78 8.50
N GLY A 284 12.72 -7.70 8.09
CA GLY A 284 12.17 -6.73 7.14
C GLY A 284 12.49 -5.29 7.50
N PRO A 285 11.81 -4.34 6.90
CA PRO A 285 12.02 -2.92 7.17
C PRO A 285 11.69 -2.57 8.64
N ARG A 286 12.65 -1.99 9.35
CA ARG A 286 12.50 -1.53 10.73
C ARG A 286 11.87 -0.14 10.79
N ILE A 287 11.33 0.21 11.94
CA ILE A 287 10.90 1.58 12.29
C ILE A 287 11.98 2.17 13.19
N ASP A 288 12.98 2.80 12.56
CA ASP A 288 14.22 3.21 13.27
C ASP A 288 14.06 4.50 14.08
N GLY A 289 13.17 5.40 13.64
CA GLY A 289 12.93 6.65 14.33
C GLY A 289 12.21 6.48 15.67
N GLU A 290 12.29 7.50 16.49
CA GLU A 290 11.61 7.52 17.79
C GLU A 290 10.18 8.02 17.66
N ILE A 291 9.25 7.33 18.31
CA ILE A 291 7.91 7.85 18.56
C ILE A 291 7.99 8.69 19.83
N PRO A 292 7.58 9.97 19.79
CA PRO A 292 7.60 10.81 20.99
C PRO A 292 6.80 10.16 22.14
N ALA A 293 7.36 10.22 23.34
CA ALA A 293 6.60 9.82 24.53
C ALA A 293 5.35 10.69 24.67
N TRP A 294 4.29 10.11 25.20
CA TRP A 294 3.06 10.86 25.46
C TRP A 294 3.36 12.04 26.40
N SER A 295 2.94 13.22 25.99
CA SER A 295 2.90 14.43 26.84
C SER A 295 1.49 15.02 26.78
N GLU A 296 0.92 15.33 27.94
CA GLU A 296 -0.37 16.01 28.06
C GLU A 296 -0.33 17.42 27.47
#